data_2582e2d6b0264285a107f4fd6a6eb891
#
_entry.id   2582e2d6b0264285a107f4fd6a6eb891
#
_cell.length_a   1.000
_cell.length_b   1.000
_cell.length_c   1.000
_cell.angle_alpha   90.00
_cell.angle_beta   90.00
_cell.angle_gamma   90.00
#
_symmetry.space_group_name_H-M   'P 1'
#
loop_
_entity.id
_entity.type
_entity.pdbx_description
1 polymer ?
#
loop_
_entity_poly.entity_id
_entity_poly.type
_entity_poly.pdbx_seq_one_letter_code
_entity_poly.pdbx_strand_id
1 'polypeptide(L)'
;MNKISVVVPCFNEEEVLSMFYKKTSEVLNEIDGITYELLFVDDGSKDHTKDILRALSLKDDHCEFISFSRNFGKEAAMFAGLKKSSGNYVVIMDADLQHPPILLKEMYKAVSQEGYDCCAGKRV
;
A
#
# COMPACT_ATOMS: atom_id res chain seq x y z
N MET A 1 -10.14 17.62 -1.38
CA MET A 1 -8.96 16.85 -1.87
C MET A 1 -9.20 15.37 -1.60
N ASN A 2 -9.05 14.54 -2.63
CA ASN A 2 -9.24 13.10 -2.48
C ASN A 2 -8.04 12.46 -1.80
N LYS A 3 -8.29 11.39 -1.07
CA LYS A 3 -7.26 10.61 -0.41
C LYS A 3 -7.26 9.17 -0.94
N ILE A 4 -6.07 8.67 -1.23
CA ILE A 4 -5.88 7.28 -1.65
C ILE A 4 -5.24 6.50 -0.50
N SER A 5 -5.84 5.37 -0.14
CA SER A 5 -5.24 4.43 0.81
C SER A 5 -4.67 3.25 0.04
N VAL A 6 -3.37 3.02 0.19
CA VAL A 6 -2.69 1.87 -0.42
C VAL A 6 -2.45 0.85 0.68
N VAL A 7 -3.14 -0.28 0.61
CA VAL A 7 -3.00 -1.37 1.58
C VAL A 7 -1.97 -2.36 1.05
N VAL A 8 -0.92 -2.61 1.82
CA VAL A 8 0.22 -3.43 1.39
C VAL A 8 0.44 -4.56 2.38
N PRO A 9 -0.12 -5.76 2.09
CA PRO A 9 0.18 -6.93 2.91
C PRO A 9 1.64 -7.31 2.74
N CYS A 10 2.33 -7.58 3.85
CA CYS A 10 3.75 -7.92 3.85
C CYS A 10 3.99 -9.20 4.62
N PHE A 11 4.83 -10.07 4.08
CA PHE A 11 5.33 -11.23 4.80
C PHE A 11 6.72 -11.55 4.29
N ASN A 12 7.72 -11.35 5.16
CA ASN A 12 9.14 -11.56 4.82
C ASN A 12 9.56 -10.82 3.55
N GLU A 13 9.33 -9.50 3.55
CA GLU A 13 9.57 -8.63 2.39
C GLU A 13 10.76 -7.69 2.57
N GLU A 14 11.69 -8.01 3.47
CA GLU A 14 12.80 -7.10 3.80
C GLU A 14 13.64 -6.66 2.61
N GLU A 15 13.77 -7.51 1.58
CA GLU A 15 14.59 -7.21 0.41
C GLU A 15 13.94 -6.20 -0.54
N VAL A 16 12.61 -6.10 -0.55
CA VAL A 16 11.90 -5.31 -1.56
C VAL A 16 11.19 -4.07 -1.01
N LEU A 17 11.00 -3.99 0.31
CA LEU A 17 10.20 -2.91 0.89
C LEU A 17 10.71 -1.51 0.61
N SER A 18 12.01 -1.27 0.72
CA SER A 18 12.56 0.07 0.49
C SER A 18 12.36 0.51 -0.96
N MET A 19 12.53 -0.39 -1.90
CA MET A 19 12.30 -0.11 -3.32
C MET A 19 10.82 0.15 -3.59
N PHE A 20 9.94 -0.69 -3.02
CA PHE A 20 8.50 -0.51 -3.14
C PHE A 20 8.07 0.86 -2.62
N TYR A 21 8.52 1.22 -1.41
CA TYR A 21 8.20 2.50 -0.81
C TYR A 21 8.63 3.66 -1.70
N LYS A 22 9.88 3.63 -2.16
CA LYS A 22 10.43 4.70 -2.99
C LYS A 22 9.63 4.89 -4.27
N LYS A 23 9.40 3.82 -5.01
CA LYS A 23 8.70 3.90 -6.30
C LYS A 23 7.24 4.29 -6.14
N THR A 24 6.56 3.73 -5.14
CA THR A 24 5.16 4.01 -4.91
C THR A 24 4.95 5.44 -4.45
N SER A 25 5.81 5.92 -3.54
CA SER A 25 5.74 7.31 -3.08
C SER A 25 5.98 8.30 -4.21
N GLU A 26 6.94 8.03 -5.09
CA GLU A 26 7.21 8.89 -6.24
C GLU A 26 5.98 9.02 -7.13
N VAL A 27 5.32 7.90 -7.44
CA VAL A 27 4.13 7.91 -8.28
C VAL A 27 2.98 8.66 -7.62
N LEU A 28 2.73 8.39 -6.33
CA LEU A 28 1.65 9.07 -5.61
C LEU A 28 1.86 10.56 -5.51
N ASN A 29 3.10 11.01 -5.32
CA ASN A 29 3.43 12.43 -5.27
C ASN A 29 3.26 13.13 -6.60
N GLU A 30 3.24 12.40 -7.71
CA GLU A 30 3.01 12.96 -9.05
C GLU A 30 1.53 13.12 -9.39
N ILE A 31 0.62 12.55 -8.61
CA ILE A 31 -0.82 12.70 -8.85
C ILE A 31 -1.29 13.99 -8.20
N ASP A 32 -1.73 14.95 -9.03
CA ASP A 32 -2.18 16.24 -8.53
C ASP A 32 -3.52 16.14 -7.80
N GLY A 33 -3.68 16.96 -6.76
CA GLY A 33 -4.95 17.11 -6.06
C GLY A 33 -5.32 15.97 -5.12
N ILE A 34 -4.34 15.12 -4.74
CA ILE A 34 -4.59 14.05 -3.79
C ILE A 34 -3.67 14.11 -2.59
N THR A 35 -4.10 13.49 -1.52
CA THR A 35 -3.22 13.04 -0.45
C THR A 35 -3.26 11.51 -0.43
N TYR A 36 -2.41 10.87 0.35
CA TYR A 36 -2.35 9.41 0.39
C TYR A 36 -1.85 8.89 1.72
N GLU A 37 -2.12 7.62 1.96
CA GLU A 37 -1.53 6.87 3.07
C GLU A 37 -1.09 5.51 2.54
N LEU A 38 0.05 5.06 3.05
CA LEU A 38 0.56 3.71 2.80
C LEU A 38 0.34 2.90 4.07
N LEU A 39 -0.56 1.94 4.01
CA LEU A 39 -0.91 1.09 5.16
C LEU A 39 -0.28 -0.28 4.95
N PHE A 40 0.86 -0.49 5.58
CA PHE A 40 1.54 -1.78 5.55
C PHE A 40 0.97 -2.68 6.64
N VAL A 41 0.71 -3.92 6.30
CA VAL A 41 0.27 -4.91 7.29
C VAL A 41 1.30 -6.04 7.32
N ASP A 42 2.06 -6.11 8.39
CA ASP A 42 3.04 -7.16 8.58
C ASP A 42 2.36 -8.41 9.12
N ASP A 43 2.28 -9.44 8.30
CA ASP A 43 1.58 -10.67 8.61
C ASP A 43 2.50 -11.67 9.34
N GLY A 44 3.12 -11.20 10.42
CA GLY A 44 3.95 -12.05 11.26
C GLY A 44 5.30 -12.40 10.66
N SER A 45 5.95 -11.45 9.98
CA SER A 45 7.27 -11.67 9.39
C SER A 45 8.31 -12.06 10.43
N LYS A 46 9.23 -12.92 10.03
CA LYS A 46 10.34 -13.39 10.90
C LYS A 46 11.67 -12.72 10.55
N ASP A 47 11.71 -11.99 9.46
CA ASP A 47 12.89 -11.23 9.03
C ASP A 47 12.85 -9.80 9.56
N HIS A 48 13.57 -8.87 8.93
CA HIS A 48 13.62 -7.46 9.33
C HIS A 48 12.49 -6.60 8.77
N THR A 49 11.45 -7.20 8.17
CA THR A 49 10.33 -6.48 7.60
C THR A 49 9.71 -5.49 8.59
N LYS A 50 9.42 -5.93 9.80
CA LYS A 50 8.80 -5.08 10.82
C LYS A 50 9.69 -3.89 11.18
N ASP A 51 11.00 -4.10 11.26
CA ASP A 51 11.95 -3.04 11.58
C ASP A 51 11.98 -1.98 10.47
N ILE A 52 11.93 -2.41 9.22
CA ILE A 52 11.88 -1.50 8.06
C ILE A 52 10.59 -0.69 8.10
N LEU A 53 9.45 -1.32 8.37
CA LEU A 53 8.16 -0.63 8.44
C LEU A 53 8.14 0.41 9.55
N ARG A 54 8.72 0.07 10.71
CA ARG A 54 8.84 1.02 11.81
C ARG A 54 9.66 2.23 11.42
N ALA A 55 10.79 2.01 10.75
CA ALA A 55 11.65 3.10 10.28
C ALA A 55 10.91 3.98 9.26
N LEU A 56 10.18 3.39 8.33
CA LEU A 56 9.40 4.15 7.35
C LEU A 56 8.31 4.99 8.01
N SER A 57 7.62 4.44 9.02
CA SER A 57 6.56 5.18 9.71
C SER A 57 7.10 6.37 10.50
N LEU A 58 8.31 6.29 11.00
CA LEU A 58 8.96 7.39 11.72
C LEU A 58 9.50 8.45 10.75
N LYS A 59 9.86 8.06 9.55
CA LYS A 59 10.44 8.93 8.54
C LYS A 59 9.39 9.70 7.73
N ASP A 60 8.23 9.07 7.48
CA ASP A 60 7.23 9.58 6.56
C ASP A 60 5.83 9.45 7.19
N ASP A 61 5.18 10.59 7.40
CA ASP A 61 3.84 10.63 8.01
C ASP A 61 2.78 9.94 7.17
N HIS A 62 3.04 9.70 5.89
CA HIS A 62 2.10 8.96 5.03
C HIS A 62 2.12 7.46 5.33
N CYS A 63 3.16 6.97 6.00
CA CYS A 63 3.33 5.55 6.25
C CYS A 63 2.85 5.15 7.63
N GLU A 64 1.98 4.15 7.69
CA GLU A 64 1.55 3.50 8.93
C GLU A 64 1.68 2.01 8.76
N PHE A 65 1.81 1.28 9.86
CA PHE A 65 1.85 -0.17 9.78
C PHE A 65 1.10 -0.82 10.92
N ILE A 66 0.59 -2.02 10.64
CA ILE A 66 -0.02 -2.93 11.60
C ILE A 66 0.87 -4.18 11.61
N SER A 67 1.18 -4.71 12.79
CA SER A 67 2.00 -5.89 12.91
C SER A 67 1.23 -6.98 13.65
N PHE A 68 1.09 -8.14 13.00
CA PHE A 68 0.48 -9.32 13.62
C PHE A 68 1.53 -10.07 14.44
N SER A 69 1.09 -10.68 15.53
CA SER A 69 1.97 -11.49 16.38
C SER A 69 2.43 -12.79 15.72
N ARG A 70 1.71 -13.22 14.69
CA ARG A 70 2.04 -14.42 13.91
C ARG A 70 1.41 -14.32 12.53
N ASN A 71 1.73 -15.25 11.65
CA ASN A 71 1.11 -15.30 10.33
C ASN A 71 -0.34 -15.76 10.43
N PHE A 72 -1.26 -14.90 10.02
CA PHE A 72 -2.70 -15.21 9.95
C PHE A 72 -3.20 -15.36 8.52
N GLY A 73 -2.37 -15.07 7.53
CA GLY A 73 -2.71 -15.18 6.13
C GLY A 73 -2.94 -13.83 5.46
N LYS A 74 -2.78 -13.84 4.15
CA LYS A 74 -2.89 -12.62 3.33
C LYS A 74 -4.28 -11.97 3.43
N GLU A 75 -5.33 -12.78 3.47
CA GLU A 75 -6.69 -12.25 3.56
C GLU A 75 -6.92 -11.49 4.86
N ALA A 76 -6.39 -12.03 5.98
CA ALA A 76 -6.48 -11.33 7.26
C ALA A 76 -5.72 -10.01 7.22
N ALA A 77 -4.55 -9.99 6.58
CA ALA A 77 -3.77 -8.77 6.43
C ALA A 77 -4.51 -7.73 5.58
N MET A 78 -5.09 -8.14 4.46
CA MET A 78 -5.89 -7.27 3.60
C MET A 78 -7.07 -6.68 4.36
N PHE A 79 -7.77 -7.50 5.11
CA PHE A 79 -8.94 -7.07 5.90
C PHE A 79 -8.54 -6.03 6.96
N ALA A 80 -7.45 -6.28 7.68
CA ALA A 80 -6.96 -5.35 8.69
C ALA A 80 -6.61 -3.99 8.08
N GLY A 81 -5.95 -3.99 6.93
CA GLY A 81 -5.62 -2.76 6.22
C GLY A 81 -6.85 -2.02 5.72
N LEU A 82 -7.82 -2.74 5.18
CA LEU A 82 -9.08 -2.14 4.73
C LEU A 82 -9.84 -1.49 5.88
N LYS A 83 -9.89 -2.14 7.04
CA LYS A 83 -10.55 -1.57 8.22
C LYS A 83 -9.89 -0.28 8.70
N LYS A 84 -8.58 -0.19 8.58
CA LYS A 84 -7.84 1.00 9.02
C LYS A 84 -7.81 2.10 7.96
N SER A 85 -8.11 1.79 6.71
CA SER A 85 -8.04 2.77 5.64
C SER A 85 -9.02 3.91 5.84
N SER A 86 -8.60 5.12 5.49
CA SER A 86 -9.42 6.33 5.63
C SER A 86 -9.58 7.10 4.32
N GLY A 87 -9.04 6.57 3.23
CA GLY A 87 -9.08 7.24 1.93
C GLY A 87 -10.44 7.14 1.25
N ASN A 88 -10.66 8.04 0.29
CA ASN A 88 -11.83 7.99 -0.58
C ASN A 88 -11.75 6.79 -1.54
N TYR A 89 -10.53 6.41 -1.89
CA TYR A 89 -10.25 5.26 -2.75
C TYR A 89 -9.23 4.38 -2.06
N VAL A 90 -9.40 3.07 -2.16
CA VAL A 90 -8.50 2.09 -1.54
C VAL A 90 -7.99 1.15 -2.62
N VAL A 91 -6.69 0.94 -2.64
CA VAL A 91 -6.05 -0.03 -3.54
C VAL A 91 -5.19 -0.98 -2.71
N ILE A 92 -5.17 -2.24 -3.10
CA ILE A 92 -4.34 -3.25 -2.46
C ILE A 92 -3.21 -3.62 -3.41
N MET A 93 -1.97 -3.52 -2.93
CA MET A 93 -0.79 -3.82 -3.74
C MET A 93 0.14 -4.74 -2.96
N ASP A 94 0.78 -5.66 -3.66
CA ASP A 94 1.83 -6.50 -3.08
C ASP A 94 3.17 -5.75 -3.10
N ALA A 95 3.99 -5.96 -2.08
CA ALA A 95 5.26 -5.26 -1.93
C ALA A 95 6.33 -5.70 -2.92
N ASP A 96 6.13 -6.80 -3.63
CA ASP A 96 7.12 -7.38 -4.55
C ASP A 96 7.17 -6.72 -5.93
N LEU A 97 6.43 -5.63 -6.12
CA LEU A 97 6.40 -4.86 -7.38
C LEU A 97 5.90 -5.65 -8.59
N GLN A 98 5.10 -6.70 -8.38
CA GLN A 98 4.48 -7.43 -9.49
C GLN A 98 3.58 -6.53 -10.32
N HIS A 99 2.94 -5.55 -9.66
CA HIS A 99 2.18 -4.51 -10.35
C HIS A 99 3.00 -3.23 -10.30
N PRO A 100 3.39 -2.67 -11.46
CA PRO A 100 4.17 -1.42 -11.46
C PRO A 100 3.40 -0.30 -10.77
N PRO A 101 4.03 0.46 -9.86
CA PRO A 101 3.32 1.56 -9.18
C PRO A 101 2.74 2.61 -10.11
N ILE A 102 3.27 2.74 -11.32
CA ILE A 102 2.74 3.70 -12.31
C ILE A 102 1.26 3.42 -12.62
N LEU A 103 0.79 2.18 -12.45
CA LEU A 103 -0.61 1.83 -12.66
C LEU A 103 -1.54 2.57 -11.70
N LEU A 104 -1.03 3.06 -10.56
CA LEU A 104 -1.84 3.84 -9.62
C LEU A 104 -2.44 5.07 -10.26
N LYS A 105 -1.72 5.72 -11.16
CA LYS A 105 -2.24 6.89 -11.88
C LYS A 105 -3.44 6.51 -12.75
N GLU A 106 -3.33 5.40 -13.47
CA GLU A 106 -4.40 4.93 -14.34
C GLU A 106 -5.60 4.46 -13.53
N MET A 107 -5.37 3.74 -12.44
CA MET A 107 -6.45 3.27 -11.57
C MET A 107 -7.20 4.44 -10.94
N TYR A 108 -6.47 5.44 -10.45
CA TYR A 108 -7.08 6.62 -9.87
C TYR A 108 -7.91 7.38 -10.91
N LYS A 109 -7.38 7.54 -12.13
CA LYS A 109 -8.10 8.19 -13.20
C LYS A 109 -9.40 7.45 -13.52
N ALA A 110 -9.36 6.12 -13.57
CA ALA A 110 -10.54 5.31 -13.88
C ALA A 110 -11.65 5.52 -12.85
N VAL A 111 -11.33 5.47 -11.54
CA VAL A 111 -12.35 5.58 -10.49
C VAL A 111 -12.81 7.02 -10.26
N SER A 112 -11.92 8.00 -10.45
CA SER A 112 -12.23 9.40 -10.14
C SER A 112 -12.79 10.20 -11.30
N GLN A 113 -12.37 9.91 -12.54
CA GLN A 113 -12.74 10.68 -13.72
C GLN A 113 -13.63 9.94 -14.69
N GLU A 114 -13.47 8.63 -14.78
CA GLU A 114 -14.24 7.81 -15.72
C GLU A 114 -15.45 7.14 -15.08
N GLY A 115 -15.66 7.33 -13.78
CA GLY A 115 -16.86 6.89 -13.09
C GLY A 115 -16.90 5.42 -12.69
N TYR A 116 -15.77 4.71 -12.71
CA TYR A 116 -15.73 3.35 -12.23
C TYR A 116 -15.72 3.30 -10.70
N ASP A 117 -16.52 2.40 -10.12
CA ASP A 117 -16.56 2.21 -8.67
C ASP A 117 -15.37 1.40 -8.16
N CYS A 118 -14.81 0.56 -9.00
CA CYS A 118 -13.70 -0.32 -8.63
C CYS A 118 -12.76 -0.51 -9.82
N CYS A 119 -11.47 -0.57 -9.55
CA CYS A 119 -10.47 -0.83 -10.57
C CYS A 119 -9.43 -1.79 -9.98
N ALA A 120 -9.08 -2.83 -10.73
CA ALA A 120 -8.08 -3.80 -10.31
C ALA A 120 -7.06 -4.02 -11.41
N GLY A 121 -5.78 -4.08 -11.01
CA GLY A 121 -4.71 -4.44 -11.92
C GLY A 121 -4.74 -5.95 -12.16
N LYS A 122 -4.52 -6.35 -13.40
CA LYS A 122 -4.38 -7.77 -13.73
C LYS A 122 -2.93 -8.18 -13.64
N ARG A 123 -2.69 -9.32 -12.99
CA ARG A 123 -1.38 -9.96 -13.02
C ARG A 123 -1.22 -10.62 -14.39
N VAL A 124 -0.09 -10.38 -15.00
CA VAL A 124 0.26 -10.97 -16.29
C VAL A 124 1.23 -12.12 -16.09
#